data_a7cfe1c45ebd977bd8916d5bcea9fd45
#
_entry.id   a7cfe1c45ebd977bd8916d5bcea9fd45
#
_cell.length_a   1.000
_cell.length_b   1.000
_cell.length_c   1.000
_cell.angle_alpha   90.00
_cell.angle_beta   90.00
_cell.angle_gamma   90.00
#
_symmetry.space_group_name_H-M   'P 1'
#
loop_
_entity.id
_entity.type
_entity.pdbx_description
1 polymer ?
#
loop_
_entity_poly.entity_id
_entity_poly.type
_entity_poly.pdbx_seq_one_letter_code
_entity_poly.pdbx_strand_id
1 'polypeptide(L)'
;MIAASFGLANLISRPGGGRLSDEVAKRFGMRGRLWTLWLVQTLGGVLCVILGRVNSLGGSIVVMILFSFFCQAACGLTFGVVPFVSKRSLGLISGMTGGGGNVGAVITQLAFFKGSKYSKETGITYMGIMIICCTLPLCLINFPQWGGMFSSGRSNPSSSSSSSATEEDYYMAEWSSQEKERGLHQASLKFAENSRRERGRRSACNTAPANDTSSSSSRAILAV
;
A
#
# COMPACT_ATOMS: atom_id res chain seq x y z
N MET A 1 13.63 27.07 8.72
CA MET A 1 14.35 25.79 8.90
C MET A 1 13.42 24.61 9.17
N ILE A 2 12.46 24.69 10.09
CA ILE A 2 11.53 23.58 10.44
C ILE A 2 10.70 23.10 9.25
N ALA A 3 10.15 23.99 8.42
CA ALA A 3 9.42 23.62 7.21
C ALA A 3 10.28 22.91 6.16
N ALA A 4 11.55 23.27 6.07
CA ALA A 4 12.51 22.65 5.18
C ALA A 4 12.84 21.21 5.62
N SER A 5 12.95 20.93 6.92
CA SER A 5 13.18 19.58 7.43
C SER A 5 12.00 18.65 7.14
N PHE A 6 10.76 19.18 7.15
CA PHE A 6 9.58 18.44 6.74
C PHE A 6 9.66 17.99 5.26
N GLY A 7 10.07 18.90 4.37
CA GLY A 7 10.28 18.60 2.96
C GLY A 7 11.43 17.62 2.71
N LEU A 8 12.55 17.77 3.44
CA LEU A 8 13.72 16.91 3.32
C LEU A 8 13.44 15.47 3.78
N ALA A 9 12.65 15.31 4.83
CA ALA A 9 12.20 14.00 5.30
C ALA A 9 11.47 13.21 4.20
N ASN A 10 10.79 13.88 3.28
CA ASN A 10 10.09 13.27 2.16
C ASN A 10 11.03 12.46 1.24
N LEU A 11 12.25 12.96 1.01
CA LEU A 11 13.23 12.31 0.13
C LEU A 11 13.62 10.92 0.61
N ILE A 12 13.64 10.68 1.90
CA ILE A 12 14.04 9.40 2.52
C ILE A 12 12.80 8.58 2.91
N SER A 13 11.78 9.21 3.49
CA SER A 13 10.62 8.49 4.06
C SER A 13 9.73 7.86 2.99
N ARG A 14 9.51 8.50 1.84
CA ARG A 14 8.68 7.91 0.77
C ARG A 14 9.29 6.65 0.16
N PRO A 15 10.56 6.67 -0.30
CA PRO A 15 11.20 5.43 -0.76
C PRO A 15 11.33 4.39 0.36
N GLY A 16 11.60 4.85 1.59
CA GLY A 16 11.66 3.98 2.77
C GLY A 16 10.34 3.27 3.04
N GLY A 17 9.20 3.97 2.96
CA GLY A 17 7.87 3.39 3.08
C GLY A 17 7.58 2.36 2.00
N GLY A 18 7.92 2.64 0.75
CA GLY A 18 7.80 1.69 -0.37
C GLY A 18 8.63 0.42 -0.12
N ARG A 19 9.90 0.56 0.25
CA ARG A 19 10.77 -0.57 0.59
C ARG A 19 10.25 -1.39 1.78
N LEU A 20 9.76 -0.72 2.82
CA LEU A 20 9.14 -1.40 3.97
C LEU A 20 7.94 -2.23 3.53
N SER A 21 7.08 -1.66 2.66
CA SER A 21 5.95 -2.37 2.07
C SER A 21 6.40 -3.64 1.35
N ASP A 22 7.43 -3.55 0.50
CA ASP A 22 7.94 -4.68 -0.27
C ASP A 22 8.58 -5.75 0.61
N GLU A 23 9.32 -5.36 1.63
CA GLU A 23 9.97 -6.31 2.55
C GLU A 23 8.96 -7.07 3.39
N VAL A 24 7.92 -6.38 3.89
CA VAL A 24 6.83 -7.03 4.63
C VAL A 24 6.00 -7.92 3.72
N ALA A 25 5.79 -7.51 2.46
CA ALA A 25 5.07 -8.29 1.48
C ALA A 25 5.76 -9.62 1.14
N LYS A 26 7.10 -9.67 1.09
CA LYS A 26 7.85 -10.91 0.89
C LYS A 26 7.53 -11.98 1.96
N ARG A 27 7.22 -11.55 3.20
CA ARG A 27 6.92 -12.47 4.32
C ARG A 27 5.44 -12.76 4.47
N PHE A 28 4.60 -11.75 4.36
CA PHE A 28 3.17 -11.81 4.70
C PHE A 28 2.24 -11.58 3.51
N GLY A 29 2.79 -11.29 2.33
CA GLY A 29 2.00 -10.99 1.13
C GLY A 29 1.23 -9.67 1.22
N MET A 30 0.12 -9.59 0.49
CA MET A 30 -0.75 -8.39 0.44
C MET A 30 -1.30 -8.00 1.83
N ARG A 31 -1.60 -8.99 2.67
CA ARG A 31 -2.04 -8.73 4.07
C ARG A 31 -1.01 -7.92 4.84
N GLY A 32 0.28 -8.26 4.69
CA GLY A 32 1.36 -7.53 5.32
C GLY A 32 1.44 -6.08 4.85
N ARG A 33 1.23 -5.82 3.54
CA ARG A 33 1.18 -4.45 3.00
C ARG A 33 0.06 -3.63 3.63
N LEU A 34 -1.15 -4.19 3.72
CA LEU A 34 -2.30 -3.51 4.32
C LEU A 34 -2.11 -3.26 5.82
N TRP A 35 -1.61 -4.25 6.56
CA TRP A 35 -1.30 -4.09 7.98
C TRP A 35 -0.24 -3.02 8.23
N THR A 36 0.82 -3.01 7.44
CA THR A 36 1.89 -2.00 7.57
C THR A 36 1.38 -0.60 7.25
N LEU A 37 0.57 -0.45 6.19
CA LEU A 37 -0.06 0.81 5.85
C LEU A 37 -0.96 1.31 6.98
N TRP A 38 -1.84 0.43 7.50
CA TRP A 38 -2.74 0.76 8.59
C TRP A 38 -1.98 1.20 9.85
N LEU A 39 -0.95 0.45 10.23
CA LEU A 39 -0.16 0.72 11.43
C LEU A 39 0.62 2.03 11.31
N VAL A 40 1.30 2.26 10.20
CA VAL A 40 2.09 3.48 9.95
C VAL A 40 1.18 4.72 9.91
N GLN A 41 0.03 4.61 9.26
CA GLN A 41 -0.95 5.70 9.17
C GLN A 41 -1.56 6.01 10.54
N THR A 42 -1.93 4.99 11.31
CA THR A 42 -2.48 5.16 12.67
C THR A 42 -1.46 5.80 13.61
N LEU A 43 -0.19 5.34 13.57
CA LEU A 43 0.89 5.96 14.34
C LEU A 43 1.10 7.44 13.95
N GLY A 44 1.05 7.75 12.65
CA GLY A 44 1.08 9.13 12.17
C GLY A 44 -0.07 9.96 12.77
N GLY A 45 -1.29 9.43 12.78
CA GLY A 45 -2.45 10.09 13.39
C GLY A 45 -2.28 10.33 14.90
N VAL A 46 -1.77 9.33 15.63
CA VAL A 46 -1.47 9.45 17.07
C VAL A 46 -0.41 10.51 17.34
N LEU A 47 0.68 10.53 16.57
CA LEU A 47 1.71 11.56 16.67
C LEU A 47 1.15 12.96 16.39
N CYS A 48 0.22 13.09 15.46
CA CYS A 48 -0.47 14.34 15.19
C CYS A 48 -1.32 14.81 16.38
N VAL A 49 -2.04 13.89 17.04
CA VAL A 49 -2.79 14.19 18.28
C VAL A 49 -1.83 14.65 19.40
N ILE A 50 -0.71 13.95 19.57
CA ILE A 50 0.31 14.31 20.57
C ILE A 50 0.89 15.70 20.25
N LEU A 51 1.18 15.98 18.96
CA LEU A 51 1.69 17.29 18.54
C LEU A 51 0.76 18.44 18.94
N GLY A 52 -0.55 18.25 18.85
CA GLY A 52 -1.54 19.23 19.30
C GLY A 52 -1.66 19.38 20.82
N ARG A 53 -1.01 18.52 21.62
CA ARG A 53 -1.05 18.53 23.08
C ARG A 53 0.27 18.95 23.74
N VAL A 54 1.36 18.94 22.98
CA VAL A 54 2.70 19.30 23.51
C VAL A 54 2.85 20.81 23.56
N ASN A 55 3.10 21.34 24.76
CA ASN A 55 3.27 22.78 25.00
C ASN A 55 4.74 23.22 25.02
N SER A 56 5.70 22.30 24.94
CA SER A 56 7.12 22.62 24.92
C SER A 56 7.63 22.76 23.48
N LEU A 57 8.38 23.82 23.18
CA LEU A 57 8.91 24.07 21.83
C LEU A 57 9.80 22.92 21.35
N GLY A 58 10.72 22.44 22.19
CA GLY A 58 11.61 21.32 21.85
C GLY A 58 10.86 20.01 21.58
N GLY A 59 9.89 19.69 22.44
CA GLY A 59 9.02 18.52 22.28
C GLY A 59 8.20 18.59 20.99
N SER A 60 7.62 19.75 20.69
CA SER A 60 6.83 19.95 19.46
C SER A 60 7.68 19.73 18.20
N ILE A 61 8.93 20.18 18.19
CA ILE A 61 9.83 19.99 17.03
C ILE A 61 10.12 18.51 16.82
N VAL A 62 10.44 17.77 17.87
CA VAL A 62 10.73 16.33 17.79
C VAL A 62 9.51 15.55 17.31
N VAL A 63 8.34 15.78 17.92
CA VAL A 63 7.10 15.11 17.53
C VAL A 63 6.71 15.46 16.09
N MET A 64 6.92 16.69 15.65
CA MET A 64 6.64 17.12 14.30
C MET A 64 7.54 16.42 13.26
N ILE A 65 8.82 16.24 13.56
CA ILE A 65 9.75 15.49 12.69
C ILE A 65 9.31 14.02 12.58
N LEU A 66 8.97 13.40 13.71
CA LEU A 66 8.46 12.03 13.73
C LEU A 66 7.14 11.90 12.95
N PHE A 67 6.19 12.81 13.18
CA PHE A 67 4.92 12.85 12.43
C PHE A 67 5.17 12.97 10.93
N SER A 68 6.08 13.88 10.52
CA SER A 68 6.46 14.04 9.12
C SER A 68 6.98 12.74 8.52
N PHE A 69 7.86 12.04 9.24
CA PHE A 69 8.43 10.77 8.79
C PHE A 69 7.34 9.72 8.55
N PHE A 70 6.44 9.52 9.50
CA PHE A 70 5.34 8.54 9.37
C PHE A 70 4.34 8.93 8.30
N CYS A 71 3.99 10.19 8.19
CA CYS A 71 3.07 10.70 7.16
C CYS A 71 3.63 10.47 5.75
N GLN A 72 4.90 10.76 5.52
CA GLN A 72 5.55 10.55 4.24
C GLN A 72 5.76 9.06 3.92
N ALA A 73 6.08 8.25 4.94
CA ALA A 73 6.17 6.80 4.79
C ALA A 73 4.83 6.18 4.40
N ALA A 74 3.71 6.65 5.00
CA ALA A 74 2.37 6.22 4.63
C ALA A 74 2.03 6.52 3.18
N CYS A 75 2.44 7.68 2.65
CA CYS A 75 2.33 7.97 1.22
C CYS A 75 3.08 6.93 0.37
N GLY A 76 4.32 6.59 0.73
CA GLY A 76 5.11 5.56 0.05
C GLY A 76 4.43 4.18 0.06
N LEU A 77 3.89 3.79 1.22
CA LEU A 77 3.12 2.55 1.39
C LEU A 77 1.85 2.52 0.52
N THR A 78 1.12 3.64 0.43
CA THR A 78 -0.08 3.75 -0.42
C THR A 78 0.26 3.50 -1.88
N PHE A 79 1.31 4.15 -2.41
CA PHE A 79 1.79 3.90 -3.77
C PHE A 79 2.33 2.48 -3.97
N GLY A 80 2.74 1.79 -2.92
CA GLY A 80 3.07 0.36 -2.94
C GLY A 80 1.86 -0.55 -3.16
N VAL A 81 0.64 -0.10 -2.82
CA VAL A 81 -0.61 -0.87 -3.00
C VAL A 81 -1.32 -0.54 -4.33
N VAL A 82 -1.22 0.70 -4.80
CA VAL A 82 -1.91 1.21 -6.01
C VAL A 82 -1.75 0.31 -7.25
N PRO A 83 -0.55 -0.24 -7.60
CA PRO A 83 -0.38 -1.09 -8.77
C PRO A 83 -1.18 -2.39 -8.75
N PHE A 84 -1.60 -2.85 -7.57
CA PHE A 84 -2.37 -4.08 -7.39
C PHE A 84 -3.88 -3.87 -7.56
N VAL A 85 -4.35 -2.63 -7.53
CA VAL A 85 -5.77 -2.31 -7.73
C VAL A 85 -6.15 -2.46 -9.20
N SER A 86 -5.42 -1.83 -10.12
CA SER A 86 -5.58 -2.00 -11.56
C SER A 86 -4.28 -1.67 -12.26
N LYS A 87 -3.85 -2.56 -13.15
CA LYS A 87 -2.66 -2.35 -13.97
C LYS A 87 -2.96 -1.52 -15.21
N ARG A 88 -4.14 -1.72 -15.79
CA ARG A 88 -4.59 -0.99 -17.00
C ARG A 88 -4.74 0.51 -16.71
N SER A 89 -5.34 0.86 -15.58
CA SER A 89 -5.69 2.23 -15.21
C SER A 89 -4.73 2.83 -14.17
N LEU A 90 -3.48 2.35 -14.11
CA LEU A 90 -2.49 2.76 -13.11
C LEU A 90 -2.30 4.29 -13.06
N GLY A 91 -2.23 4.95 -14.23
CA GLY A 91 -2.09 6.40 -14.32
C GLY A 91 -3.28 7.15 -13.72
N LEU A 92 -4.50 6.69 -14.03
CA LEU A 92 -5.73 7.27 -13.50
C LEU A 92 -5.80 7.12 -11.97
N ILE A 93 -5.56 5.91 -11.45
CA ILE A 93 -5.61 5.63 -10.00
C ILE A 93 -4.53 6.41 -9.25
N SER A 94 -3.31 6.46 -9.79
CA SER A 94 -2.23 7.28 -9.20
C SER A 94 -2.58 8.76 -9.20
N GLY A 95 -3.16 9.27 -10.29
CA GLY A 95 -3.64 10.64 -10.40
C GLY A 95 -4.75 10.96 -9.40
N MET A 96 -5.73 10.07 -9.26
CA MET A 96 -6.81 10.21 -8.26
C MET A 96 -6.27 10.18 -6.83
N THR A 97 -5.30 9.30 -6.54
CA THR A 97 -4.67 9.22 -5.23
C THR A 97 -3.93 10.53 -4.89
N GLY A 98 -3.14 11.04 -5.83
CA GLY A 98 -2.42 12.31 -5.66
C GLY A 98 -3.36 13.53 -5.60
N GLY A 99 -4.31 13.59 -6.51
CA GLY A 99 -5.33 14.67 -6.55
C GLY A 99 -6.23 14.67 -5.31
N GLY A 100 -6.67 13.48 -4.88
CA GLY A 100 -7.44 13.32 -3.64
C GLY A 100 -6.70 13.80 -2.41
N GLY A 101 -5.38 13.57 -2.34
CA GLY A 101 -4.53 14.12 -1.29
C GLY A 101 -4.54 15.65 -1.24
N ASN A 102 -4.45 16.32 -2.40
CA ASN A 102 -4.51 17.78 -2.49
C ASN A 102 -5.88 18.34 -2.09
N VAL A 103 -6.97 17.69 -2.55
CA VAL A 103 -8.34 18.07 -2.15
C VAL A 103 -8.53 17.88 -0.64
N GLY A 104 -8.05 16.76 -0.09
CA GLY A 104 -8.07 16.50 1.36
C GLY A 104 -7.31 17.58 2.15
N ALA A 105 -6.16 18.04 1.66
CA ALA A 105 -5.39 19.10 2.29
C ALA A 105 -6.18 20.44 2.32
N VAL A 106 -6.85 20.78 1.23
CA VAL A 106 -7.69 22.01 1.17
C VAL A 106 -8.85 21.91 2.14
N ILE A 107 -9.58 20.78 2.16
CA ILE A 107 -10.70 20.55 3.09
C ILE A 107 -10.22 20.65 4.53
N THR A 108 -9.10 20.02 4.87
CA THR A 108 -8.52 20.03 6.22
C THR A 108 -8.14 21.46 6.63
N GLN A 109 -7.52 22.21 5.70
CA GLN A 109 -7.12 23.61 5.95
C GLN A 109 -8.34 24.50 6.21
N LEU A 110 -9.41 24.32 5.45
CA LEU A 110 -10.64 25.10 5.62
C LEU A 110 -11.39 24.72 6.90
N ALA A 111 -11.50 23.42 7.18
CA ALA A 111 -12.29 22.91 8.31
C ALA A 111 -11.64 23.20 9.67
N PHE A 112 -10.31 23.06 9.79
CA PHE A 112 -9.65 23.13 11.09
C PHE A 112 -8.81 24.39 11.33
N PHE A 113 -8.43 25.11 10.27
CA PHE A 113 -7.52 26.27 10.42
C PHE A 113 -8.11 27.59 9.93
N LYS A 114 -8.85 27.59 8.79
CA LYS A 114 -9.39 28.81 8.20
C LYS A 114 -10.87 28.96 8.58
N GLY A 115 -11.17 29.93 9.46
CA GLY A 115 -12.54 30.22 9.89
C GLY A 115 -13.04 29.36 11.05
N SER A 116 -12.22 28.48 11.61
CA SER A 116 -12.60 27.72 12.80
C SER A 116 -12.45 28.59 14.07
N LYS A 117 -13.38 28.42 15.01
CA LYS A 117 -13.32 29.05 16.34
C LYS A 117 -12.28 28.38 17.26
N TYR A 118 -11.57 27.35 16.76
CA TYR A 118 -10.63 26.54 17.54
C TYR A 118 -9.23 27.16 17.52
N SER A 119 -8.48 26.96 18.61
CA SER A 119 -7.06 27.25 18.66
C SER A 119 -6.28 26.35 17.67
N LYS A 120 -5.12 26.81 17.21
CA LYS A 120 -4.27 26.01 16.29
C LYS A 120 -3.92 24.63 16.84
N GLU A 121 -3.69 24.53 18.13
CA GLU A 121 -3.39 23.28 18.85
C GLU A 121 -4.56 22.29 18.79
N THR A 122 -5.77 22.81 19.03
CA THR A 122 -7.01 22.02 18.94
C THR A 122 -7.27 21.59 17.50
N GLY A 123 -6.99 22.46 16.52
CA GLY A 123 -7.11 22.12 15.09
C GLY A 123 -6.19 20.96 14.69
N ILE A 124 -4.93 20.96 15.16
CA ILE A 124 -3.98 19.87 14.91
C ILE A 124 -4.47 18.56 15.58
N THR A 125 -5.00 18.64 16.81
CA THR A 125 -5.55 17.49 17.52
C THR A 125 -6.71 16.86 16.74
N TYR A 126 -7.66 17.66 16.26
CA TYR A 126 -8.78 17.17 15.44
C TYR A 126 -8.35 16.62 14.10
N MET A 127 -7.34 17.19 13.47
CA MET A 127 -6.72 16.64 12.27
C MET A 127 -6.15 15.24 12.53
N GLY A 128 -5.47 15.02 13.65
CA GLY A 128 -4.96 13.71 14.04
C GLY A 128 -6.07 12.67 14.25
N ILE A 129 -7.16 13.07 14.92
CA ILE A 129 -8.34 12.21 15.10
C ILE A 129 -8.97 11.87 13.75
N MET A 130 -9.11 12.83 12.85
CA MET A 130 -9.61 12.62 11.50
C MET A 130 -8.75 11.61 10.73
N ILE A 131 -7.41 11.71 10.82
CA ILE A 131 -6.50 10.74 10.20
C ILE A 131 -6.79 9.33 10.71
N ILE A 132 -6.93 9.15 12.02
CA ILE A 132 -7.22 7.84 12.62
C ILE A 132 -8.58 7.33 12.13
N CYS A 133 -9.63 8.15 12.13
CA CYS A 133 -10.95 7.78 11.65
C CYS A 133 -10.93 7.38 10.16
N CYS A 134 -10.21 8.12 9.31
CA CYS A 134 -10.05 7.80 7.90
C CYS A 134 -9.20 6.54 7.65
N THR A 135 -8.43 6.09 8.64
CA THR A 135 -7.65 4.86 8.53
C THR A 135 -8.50 3.60 8.82
N LEU A 136 -9.60 3.73 9.56
CA LEU A 136 -10.47 2.59 9.88
C LEU A 136 -11.04 1.88 8.63
N PRO A 137 -11.51 2.55 7.57
CA PRO A 137 -12.01 1.89 6.38
C PRO A 137 -10.98 1.03 5.64
N LEU A 138 -9.68 1.21 5.88
CA LEU A 138 -8.63 0.33 5.34
C LEU A 138 -8.84 -1.14 5.74
N CYS A 139 -9.45 -1.39 6.90
CA CYS A 139 -9.80 -2.72 7.37
C CYS A 139 -10.83 -3.43 6.47
N LEU A 140 -11.62 -2.68 5.71
CA LEU A 140 -12.65 -3.19 4.81
C LEU A 140 -12.11 -3.53 3.42
N ILE A 141 -10.86 -3.11 3.11
CA ILE A 141 -10.26 -3.39 1.82
C ILE A 141 -9.98 -4.89 1.72
N ASN A 142 -10.61 -5.51 0.72
CA ASN A 142 -10.44 -6.92 0.40
C ASN A 142 -10.12 -7.07 -1.09
N PHE A 143 -8.99 -7.71 -1.37
CA PHE A 143 -8.62 -8.04 -2.73
C PHE A 143 -9.10 -9.47 -3.03
N PRO A 144 -9.88 -9.68 -4.12
CA PRO A 144 -10.43 -10.99 -4.44
C PRO A 144 -9.37 -12.10 -4.54
N GLN A 145 -8.15 -11.74 -5.02
CA GLN A 145 -7.06 -12.69 -5.24
C GLN A 145 -6.24 -12.99 -3.98
N TRP A 146 -5.98 -11.98 -3.17
CA TRP A 146 -5.05 -12.09 -2.04
C TRP A 146 -5.73 -12.02 -0.67
N GLY A 147 -7.04 -11.75 -0.65
CA GLY A 147 -7.79 -11.53 0.57
C GLY A 147 -7.63 -10.12 1.13
N GLY A 148 -8.17 -9.90 2.30
CA GLY A 148 -8.13 -8.64 3.02
C GLY A 148 -7.23 -8.70 4.24
N MET A 149 -7.32 -7.64 5.04
CA MET A 149 -6.56 -7.52 6.27
C MET A 149 -6.91 -8.61 7.28
N PHE A 150 -8.18 -9.00 7.38
CA PHE A 150 -8.68 -10.03 8.29
C PHE A 150 -9.08 -11.34 7.58
N SER A 151 -9.44 -11.29 6.29
CA SER A 151 -9.82 -12.45 5.51
C SER A 151 -8.62 -13.03 4.79
N SER A 152 -8.34 -14.31 4.99
CA SER A 152 -7.38 -15.05 4.18
C SER A 152 -7.98 -15.24 2.78
N GLY A 153 -7.21 -14.97 1.73
CA GLY A 153 -7.64 -15.27 0.36
C GLY A 153 -8.19 -16.69 0.30
N ARG A 154 -9.33 -16.87 -0.32
CA ARG A 154 -10.10 -18.14 -0.34
C ARG A 154 -9.41 -19.18 -1.20
N SER A 155 -8.39 -19.83 -0.67
CA SER A 155 -7.95 -21.13 -1.14
C SER A 155 -8.81 -22.18 -0.46
N ASN A 156 -10.04 -22.40 -0.93
CA ASN A 156 -10.79 -23.61 -0.60
C ASN A 156 -10.40 -24.69 -1.62
N PRO A 157 -9.64 -25.72 -1.23
CA PRO A 157 -9.34 -26.86 -2.11
C PRO A 157 -10.49 -27.84 -2.24
N SER A 158 -11.70 -27.53 -1.75
CA SER A 158 -12.80 -28.51 -1.64
C SER A 158 -14.06 -28.20 -2.45
N SER A 159 -14.01 -27.28 -3.42
CA SER A 159 -15.08 -27.18 -4.42
C SER A 159 -14.52 -27.44 -5.82
N SER A 160 -14.58 -28.71 -6.20
CA SER A 160 -14.49 -29.18 -7.56
C SER A 160 -15.68 -28.65 -8.36
N SER A 161 -15.60 -27.45 -8.87
CA SER A 161 -16.38 -26.86 -9.96
C SER A 161 -16.53 -25.34 -9.78
N SER A 162 -15.58 -24.65 -10.24
CA SER A 162 -15.58 -23.30 -10.85
C SER A 162 -14.21 -22.67 -10.60
N SER A 163 -13.51 -22.44 -11.70
CA SER A 163 -12.25 -21.75 -11.87
C SER A 163 -11.84 -20.93 -10.67
N SER A 164 -10.82 -21.34 -9.93
CA SER A 164 -10.04 -20.45 -9.08
C SER A 164 -9.58 -19.33 -9.99
N ALA A 165 -10.21 -18.16 -9.91
CA ALA A 165 -9.79 -16.99 -10.65
C ALA A 165 -8.32 -16.76 -10.31
N THR A 166 -7.45 -17.11 -11.24
CA THR A 166 -6.01 -16.91 -11.11
C THR A 166 -5.74 -15.42 -11.14
N GLU A 167 -4.64 -14.98 -10.54
CA GLU A 167 -4.22 -13.56 -10.62
C GLU A 167 -4.18 -13.07 -12.06
N GLU A 168 -3.86 -13.97 -12.99
CA GLU A 168 -3.87 -13.73 -14.42
C GLU A 168 -5.27 -13.41 -14.94
N ASP A 169 -6.27 -14.19 -14.54
CA ASP A 169 -7.67 -13.99 -14.96
C ASP A 169 -8.20 -12.64 -14.49
N TYR A 170 -7.84 -12.20 -13.29
CA TYR A 170 -8.22 -10.88 -12.78
C TYR A 170 -7.67 -9.75 -13.65
N TYR A 171 -6.36 -9.79 -13.96
CA TYR A 171 -5.76 -8.76 -14.81
C TYR A 171 -6.18 -8.89 -16.26
N MET A 172 -6.51 -10.10 -16.73
CA MET A 172 -7.05 -10.33 -18.08
C MET A 172 -8.48 -9.85 -18.23
N ALA A 173 -9.30 -9.89 -17.17
CA ALA A 173 -10.68 -9.40 -17.19
C ALA A 173 -10.77 -7.89 -17.45
N GLU A 174 -9.72 -7.12 -17.14
CA GLU A 174 -9.67 -5.67 -17.39
C GLU A 174 -9.56 -5.32 -18.90
N TRP A 175 -9.20 -6.28 -19.76
CA TRP A 175 -8.90 -6.04 -21.18
C TRP A 175 -10.01 -6.53 -22.10
N SER A 176 -10.41 -5.68 -23.06
CA SER A 176 -11.34 -6.04 -24.13
C SER A 176 -10.73 -7.09 -25.08
N SER A 177 -11.58 -7.86 -25.76
CA SER A 177 -11.15 -8.87 -26.74
C SER A 177 -10.25 -8.29 -27.83
N GLN A 178 -10.58 -7.10 -28.33
CA GLN A 178 -9.78 -6.41 -29.36
C GLN A 178 -8.40 -5.96 -28.85
N GLU A 179 -8.31 -5.56 -27.58
CA GLU A 179 -7.04 -5.15 -26.97
C GLU A 179 -6.15 -6.36 -26.68
N LYS A 180 -6.76 -7.51 -26.37
CA LYS A 180 -6.05 -8.79 -26.21
C LYS A 180 -5.40 -9.23 -27.51
N GLU A 181 -6.10 -9.12 -28.64
CA GLU A 181 -5.55 -9.42 -29.95
C GLU A 181 -4.36 -8.51 -30.31
N ARG A 182 -4.38 -7.26 -29.89
CA ARG A 182 -3.27 -6.30 -30.06
C ARG A 182 -2.09 -6.55 -29.13
N GLY A 183 -2.16 -7.52 -28.24
CA GLY A 183 -1.07 -7.87 -27.33
C GLY A 183 -0.82 -6.89 -26.18
N LEU A 184 -1.69 -5.90 -25.95
CA LEU A 184 -1.55 -4.87 -24.92
C LEU A 184 -1.59 -5.44 -23.49
N HIS A 185 -2.19 -6.62 -23.31
CA HIS A 185 -2.32 -7.33 -22.04
C HIS A 185 -1.01 -7.95 -21.52
N GLN A 186 0.03 -8.08 -22.37
CA GLN A 186 1.28 -8.75 -21.99
C GLN A 186 1.99 -8.10 -20.77
N ALA A 187 1.91 -6.77 -20.65
CA ALA A 187 2.47 -6.07 -19.51
C ALA A 187 1.76 -6.43 -18.19
N SER A 188 0.45 -6.68 -18.24
CA SER A 188 -0.33 -7.12 -17.09
C SER A 188 -0.02 -8.56 -16.71
N LEU A 189 0.21 -9.46 -17.68
CA LEU A 189 0.63 -10.84 -17.42
C LEU A 189 2.01 -10.92 -16.79
N LYS A 190 2.98 -10.16 -17.29
CA LYS A 190 4.32 -10.06 -16.66
C LYS A 190 4.24 -9.53 -15.22
N PHE A 191 3.33 -8.60 -14.95
CA PHE A 191 3.10 -8.11 -13.60
C PHE A 191 2.48 -9.18 -12.71
N ALA A 192 1.48 -9.93 -13.19
CA ALA A 192 0.87 -11.03 -12.47
C ALA A 192 1.92 -12.12 -12.11
N GLU A 193 2.78 -12.49 -13.07
CA GLU A 193 3.86 -13.45 -12.84
C GLU A 193 4.85 -12.98 -11.77
N ASN A 194 5.28 -11.71 -11.83
CA ASN A 194 6.15 -11.12 -10.81
C ASN A 194 5.45 -11.06 -9.45
N SER A 195 4.15 -10.78 -9.43
CA SER A 195 3.35 -10.70 -8.19
C SER A 195 3.20 -12.04 -7.48
N ARG A 196 3.32 -13.16 -8.19
CA ARG A 196 3.29 -14.50 -7.58
C ARG A 196 4.34 -14.68 -6.50
N ARG A 197 5.49 -14.05 -6.63
CA ARG A 197 6.57 -14.06 -5.62
C ARG A 197 6.18 -13.32 -4.34
N GLU A 198 5.19 -12.45 -4.39
CA GLU A 198 4.72 -11.63 -3.27
C GLU A 198 3.58 -12.26 -2.46
N ARG A 199 3.18 -13.51 -2.76
CA ARG A 199 2.16 -14.24 -1.99
C ARG A 199 2.54 -14.50 -0.53
N GLY A 200 3.79 -14.23 -0.18
CA GLY A 200 4.34 -14.50 1.15
C GLY A 200 4.84 -15.93 1.29
N ARG A 201 5.91 -16.11 2.04
CA ARG A 201 6.59 -17.41 2.24
C ARG A 201 5.68 -18.51 2.81
N ARG A 202 4.66 -18.15 3.59
CA ARG A 202 3.71 -19.11 4.19
C ARG A 202 2.73 -19.69 3.18
N SER A 203 2.36 -18.93 2.15
CA SER A 203 1.43 -19.42 1.12
C SER A 203 2.15 -20.26 0.06
N ALA A 204 3.42 -19.97 -0.22
CA ALA A 204 4.22 -20.73 -1.17
C ALA A 204 4.54 -22.15 -0.68
N CYS A 205 4.63 -22.37 0.64
CA CYS A 205 4.90 -23.70 1.21
C CYS A 205 3.71 -24.67 1.09
N ASN A 206 2.48 -24.14 1.01
CA ASN A 206 1.27 -24.97 0.89
C ASN A 206 0.85 -25.26 -0.57
N THR A 207 1.52 -24.65 -1.54
CA THR A 207 1.17 -24.80 -2.97
C THR A 207 2.27 -25.50 -3.79
N ALA A 208 3.37 -25.92 -3.15
CA ALA A 208 4.38 -26.74 -3.81
C ALA A 208 3.80 -28.13 -4.07
N PRO A 209 3.58 -28.57 -5.32
CA PRO A 209 3.28 -29.95 -5.61
C PRO A 209 4.49 -30.78 -5.21
N ALA A 210 4.25 -31.86 -4.48
CA ALA A 210 5.26 -32.83 -4.04
C ALA A 210 5.77 -33.69 -5.23
N ASN A 211 6.24 -33.06 -6.31
CA ASN A 211 6.88 -33.75 -7.42
C ASN A 211 7.71 -32.78 -8.25
N ASP A 212 8.95 -32.56 -7.85
CA ASP A 212 10.04 -32.20 -8.78
C ASP A 212 11.38 -32.60 -8.18
N THR A 213 11.52 -33.91 -7.91
CA THR A 213 12.81 -34.58 -7.77
C THR A 213 13.09 -35.43 -9.02
N SER A 214 13.20 -34.76 -10.17
CA SER A 214 13.89 -35.38 -11.32
C SER A 214 13.97 -34.39 -12.48
N SER A 215 14.95 -33.51 -12.49
CA SER A 215 15.67 -33.06 -13.71
C SER A 215 16.64 -31.91 -13.40
N SER A 216 17.64 -32.19 -12.57
CA SER A 216 18.86 -31.41 -12.54
C SER A 216 20.01 -32.23 -13.16
N SER A 217 19.91 -32.42 -14.47
CA SER A 217 21.09 -32.82 -15.25
C SER A 217 20.88 -32.41 -16.71
N SER A 218 21.70 -31.51 -17.16
CA SER A 218 21.88 -31.07 -18.54
C SER A 218 21.53 -29.60 -18.78
N ARG A 219 22.47 -28.73 -18.46
CA ARG A 219 22.87 -27.54 -19.25
C ARG A 219 24.08 -26.83 -18.65
N ALA A 220 25.18 -27.58 -18.63
CA ALA A 220 26.49 -27.00 -18.85
C ALA A 220 26.84 -27.30 -20.32
N ILE A 221 27.50 -26.37 -20.98
CA ILE A 221 28.00 -26.37 -22.37
C ILE A 221 27.15 -25.49 -23.29
N LEU A 222 27.56 -24.25 -23.40
CA LEU A 222 28.04 -23.56 -24.58
C LEU A 222 28.29 -22.07 -24.28
N ALA A 223 29.54 -21.80 -23.88
CA ALA A 223 30.19 -20.51 -24.08
C ALA A 223 30.75 -20.50 -25.51
N VAL A 224 30.41 -19.52 -26.31
CA VAL A 224 31.23 -18.73 -27.24
C VAL A 224 30.52 -17.41 -27.44
#